data_8f39c2f7fdf1c9d39f371d382251315a
#
_entry.id   8f39c2f7fdf1c9d39f371d382251315a
#
_cell.length_a   1.000
_cell.length_b   1.000
_cell.length_c   1.000
_cell.angle_alpha   90.00
_cell.angle_beta   90.00
_cell.angle_gamma   90.00
#
_symmetry.space_group_name_H-M   'P 1'
#
loop_
_entity.id
_entity.type
_entity.pdbx_description
1 polymer ?
#
loop_
_entity_poly.entity_id
_entity_poly.type
_entity_poly.pdbx_seq_one_letter_code
_entity_poly.pdbx_strand_id
1 'polypeptide(L)'
;MARNTGKKVRRRGRRRKRGFATWSIGKKIGAVLGGTLLGVVVIGSVILASKMNKLSSVKLDTDKLNISDEVKHEKGYTNVALFGLDSRENDLGKGNRSDTIIIASLNNDTKEVKLVSIYRDTLLELDDGSYNKANSAYSFGGPEGAVSLINRNLDMNIEKYVTVNFNALVDVIDAVGGLDLELTHDEVMHMNNYCVETSKVTGKSYEKIEPEVEGTYHLNGVQAVSYSRIRYTEGGDFKRAERQRLVLQKIADKAQNMSVGTVNKIIDSVFPQISTNFTLAEMIGYAKNLTKYKLGDSIGFPAENTTDMLNEVGSVVIPKTLSSNVLEVHKFLFGSDGYSVSSTIEGIESGITAKASDKAKSGTTIEDDETPGSKGYSENYSNNSSGTGTTRSTYGTTGGSTYGTGSYGTSNGYSGGTSTGSGTTGSTGSTSGTTGSTEGTE
;
A
#
# COMPACT_ATOMS: atom_id res chain seq x y z
N MET A 1 -77.75 67.93 28.02
CA MET A 1 -77.50 66.50 27.82
C MET A 1 -76.12 66.30 27.27
N ALA A 2 -75.14 65.97 28.10
CA ALA A 2 -73.76 65.73 27.66
C ALA A 2 -73.43 64.27 27.86
N ARG A 3 -73.09 63.56 26.78
CA ARG A 3 -72.72 62.14 26.80
C ARG A 3 -71.20 62.02 27.10
N ASN A 4 -70.91 61.45 28.26
CA ASN A 4 -69.53 61.15 28.70
C ASN A 4 -69.08 59.87 28.09
N THR A 5 -68.09 59.90 27.15
CA THR A 5 -67.46 58.73 26.53
C THR A 5 -66.17 58.37 27.25
N GLY A 6 -66.26 57.43 28.22
CA GLY A 6 -65.08 56.88 28.92
C GLY A 6 -64.17 56.07 28.01
N LYS A 7 -62.94 56.51 27.73
CA LYS A 7 -61.90 55.79 27.06
C LYS A 7 -61.34 54.70 27.99
N LYS A 8 -61.59 53.40 27.69
CA LYS A 8 -60.96 52.27 28.34
C LYS A 8 -59.50 52.22 27.91
N VAL A 9 -58.57 52.51 28.79
CA VAL A 9 -57.13 52.31 28.61
C VAL A 9 -56.82 50.83 28.78
N ARG A 10 -56.48 50.13 27.66
CA ARG A 10 -55.97 48.74 27.67
C ARG A 10 -54.56 48.77 28.26
N ARG A 11 -54.36 48.35 29.50
CA ARG A 11 -53.05 48.04 30.10
C ARG A 11 -52.46 46.86 29.39
N ARG A 12 -51.42 47.05 28.54
CA ARG A 12 -50.56 45.99 27.98
C ARG A 12 -49.78 45.32 29.13
N GLY A 13 -50.20 44.13 29.52
CA GLY A 13 -49.44 43.28 30.46
C GLY A 13 -48.07 42.96 29.90
N ARG A 14 -47.01 43.44 30.55
CA ARG A 14 -45.64 43.02 30.29
C ARG A 14 -45.53 41.52 30.54
N ARG A 15 -45.45 40.70 29.49
CA ARG A 15 -45.07 39.28 29.59
C ARG A 15 -43.65 39.21 30.18
N ARG A 16 -43.51 38.90 31.45
CA ARG A 16 -42.22 38.54 32.06
C ARG A 16 -41.69 37.33 31.34
N LYS A 17 -40.55 37.46 30.65
CA LYS A 17 -39.82 36.32 30.09
C LYS A 17 -39.40 35.45 31.28
N ARG A 18 -39.97 34.22 31.35
CA ARG A 18 -39.57 33.24 32.36
C ARG A 18 -38.12 32.79 32.03
N GLY A 19 -37.16 33.22 32.83
CA GLY A 19 -35.75 32.86 32.70
C GLY A 19 -35.51 31.42 33.17
N PHE A 20 -34.33 30.88 32.91
CA PHE A 20 -33.84 29.56 33.28
C PHE A 20 -34.09 29.21 34.75
N ALA A 21 -34.04 30.21 35.65
CA ALA A 21 -34.27 30.05 37.10
C ALA A 21 -35.67 29.50 37.45
N THR A 22 -36.67 29.69 36.59
CA THR A 22 -38.07 29.26 36.85
C THR A 22 -38.43 27.91 36.23
N TRP A 23 -37.46 27.20 35.64
CA TRP A 23 -37.69 25.91 35.08
C TRP A 23 -37.75 24.80 36.16
N SER A 24 -38.58 23.79 35.96
CA SER A 24 -38.55 22.57 36.79
C SER A 24 -37.18 21.88 36.71
N ILE A 25 -36.82 21.19 37.79
CA ILE A 25 -35.55 20.47 37.90
C ILE A 25 -35.31 19.57 36.67
N GLY A 26 -36.31 18.81 36.20
CA GLY A 26 -36.19 17.97 34.99
C GLY A 26 -35.89 18.75 33.72
N LYS A 27 -36.47 19.97 33.54
CA LYS A 27 -36.14 20.83 32.38
C LYS A 27 -34.75 21.45 32.48
N LYS A 28 -34.27 21.73 33.71
CA LYS A 28 -32.90 22.20 33.93
C LYS A 28 -31.90 21.11 33.62
N ILE A 29 -32.14 19.88 34.11
CA ILE A 29 -31.30 18.70 33.81
C ILE A 29 -31.28 18.43 32.31
N GLY A 30 -32.44 18.40 31.63
CA GLY A 30 -32.53 18.20 30.18
C GLY A 30 -31.79 19.27 29.38
N ALA A 31 -31.86 20.55 29.81
CA ALA A 31 -31.15 21.65 29.15
C ALA A 31 -29.62 21.58 29.37
N VAL A 32 -29.17 21.17 30.55
CA VAL A 32 -27.73 20.92 30.84
C VAL A 32 -27.21 19.74 30.06
N LEU A 33 -27.91 18.59 30.08
CA LEU A 33 -27.51 17.41 29.31
C LEU A 33 -27.53 17.66 27.81
N GLY A 34 -28.54 18.35 27.30
CA GLY A 34 -28.62 18.76 25.89
C GLY A 34 -27.49 19.73 25.49
N GLY A 35 -27.20 20.69 26.37
CA GLY A 35 -26.12 21.66 26.16
C GLY A 35 -24.72 21.01 26.20
N THR A 36 -24.50 20.09 27.13
CA THR A 36 -23.23 19.34 27.19
C THR A 36 -23.06 18.41 26.00
N LEU A 37 -24.12 17.70 25.60
CA LEU A 37 -24.08 16.85 24.42
C LEU A 37 -23.80 17.68 23.16
N LEU A 38 -24.47 18.81 22.98
CA LEU A 38 -24.22 19.73 21.87
C LEU A 38 -22.78 20.28 21.91
N GLY A 39 -22.29 20.65 23.10
CA GLY A 39 -20.91 21.09 23.30
C GLY A 39 -19.89 20.03 22.90
N VAL A 40 -20.10 18.78 23.31
CA VAL A 40 -19.23 17.65 22.93
C VAL A 40 -19.26 17.42 21.43
N VAL A 41 -20.44 17.50 20.79
CA VAL A 41 -20.56 17.35 19.32
C VAL A 41 -19.85 18.50 18.61
N VAL A 42 -20.01 19.74 19.06
CA VAL A 42 -19.35 20.91 18.44
C VAL A 42 -17.82 20.84 18.63
N ILE A 43 -17.34 20.55 19.84
CA ILE A 43 -15.90 20.39 20.10
C ILE A 43 -15.33 19.24 19.30
N GLY A 44 -16.01 18.08 19.27
CA GLY A 44 -15.61 16.94 18.45
C GLY A 44 -15.52 17.29 16.97
N SER A 45 -16.51 18.03 16.44
CA SER A 45 -16.52 18.49 15.04
C SER A 45 -15.39 19.46 14.72
N VAL A 46 -15.07 20.39 15.63
CA VAL A 46 -13.98 21.37 15.46
C VAL A 46 -12.61 20.66 15.51
N ILE A 47 -12.42 19.72 16.45
CA ILE A 47 -11.19 18.94 16.54
C ILE A 47 -11.01 18.12 15.25
N LEU A 48 -12.05 17.45 14.78
CA LEU A 48 -12.00 16.64 13.58
C LEU A 48 -11.78 17.49 12.33
N ALA A 49 -12.44 18.65 12.21
CA ALA A 49 -12.22 19.60 11.12
C ALA A 49 -10.77 20.15 11.10
N SER A 50 -10.19 20.43 12.29
CA SER A 50 -8.80 20.87 12.38
C SER A 50 -7.80 19.78 11.92
N LYS A 51 -8.13 18.51 12.12
CA LYS A 51 -7.31 17.37 11.64
C LYS A 51 -7.42 17.19 10.12
N MET A 52 -8.59 17.46 9.54
CA MET A 52 -8.78 17.41 8.08
C MET A 52 -7.95 18.45 7.34
N ASN A 53 -7.65 19.60 7.93
CA ASN A 53 -6.77 20.60 7.33
C ASN A 53 -5.32 20.10 7.15
N LYS A 54 -4.96 18.94 7.72
CA LYS A 54 -3.66 18.29 7.55
C LYS A 54 -3.62 17.38 6.33
N LEU A 55 -4.78 17.00 5.77
CA LEU A 55 -4.87 16.17 4.59
C LEU A 55 -4.53 16.96 3.33
N SER A 56 -3.70 16.40 2.48
CA SER A 56 -3.59 16.85 1.10
C SER A 56 -4.82 16.33 0.33
N SER A 57 -5.63 17.24 -0.22
CA SER A 57 -6.83 16.86 -0.97
C SER A 57 -6.78 17.41 -2.38
N VAL A 58 -6.76 16.51 -3.36
CA VAL A 58 -6.95 16.85 -4.77
C VAL A 58 -8.35 16.40 -5.14
N LYS A 59 -9.22 17.35 -5.49
CA LYS A 59 -10.53 17.02 -6.06
C LYS A 59 -10.31 16.46 -7.45
N LEU A 60 -10.94 15.32 -7.73
CA LEU A 60 -10.98 14.76 -9.07
C LEU A 60 -12.09 15.44 -9.87
N ASP A 61 -11.82 15.76 -11.11
CA ASP A 61 -12.81 16.21 -12.08
C ASP A 61 -13.49 14.95 -12.68
N THR A 62 -14.73 14.71 -12.30
CA THR A 62 -15.47 13.52 -12.70
C THR A 62 -15.58 13.37 -14.23
N ASP A 63 -15.60 14.48 -14.95
CA ASP A 63 -15.70 14.48 -16.43
C ASP A 63 -14.41 13.98 -17.10
N LYS A 64 -13.30 13.92 -16.33
CA LYS A 64 -11.98 13.44 -16.78
C LYS A 64 -11.64 12.03 -16.32
N LEU A 65 -12.53 11.37 -15.61
CA LEU A 65 -12.23 10.04 -15.05
C LEU A 65 -12.45 8.90 -16.03
N ASN A 66 -12.85 9.17 -17.26
CA ASN A 66 -13.07 8.18 -18.32
C ASN A 66 -13.95 6.98 -17.88
N ILE A 67 -15.00 7.26 -17.09
CA ILE A 67 -15.99 6.24 -16.71
C ILE A 67 -16.85 5.96 -17.94
N SER A 68 -16.91 4.70 -18.36
CA SER A 68 -17.65 4.30 -19.55
C SER A 68 -19.16 4.34 -19.33
N ASP A 69 -19.87 5.04 -20.21
CA ASP A 69 -21.35 5.03 -20.27
C ASP A 69 -21.89 3.77 -20.95
N GLU A 70 -21.06 3.02 -21.69
CA GLU A 70 -21.44 1.76 -22.35
C GLU A 70 -21.63 0.62 -21.34
N VAL A 71 -21.00 0.73 -20.17
CA VAL A 71 -20.98 -0.32 -19.15
C VAL A 71 -22.01 -0.02 -18.07
N LYS A 72 -22.86 -1.01 -17.81
CA LYS A 72 -23.73 -0.97 -16.65
C LYS A 72 -22.94 -1.35 -15.41
N HIS A 73 -22.48 -0.34 -14.67
CA HIS A 73 -21.74 -0.55 -13.44
C HIS A 73 -22.62 -1.20 -12.35
N GLU A 74 -22.02 -2.17 -11.64
CA GLU A 74 -22.70 -2.88 -10.56
C GLU A 74 -22.98 -1.94 -9.38
N LYS A 75 -24.24 -2.01 -8.89
CA LYS A 75 -24.68 -1.22 -7.73
C LYS A 75 -24.35 -1.95 -6.44
N GLY A 76 -24.25 -1.16 -5.35
CA GLY A 76 -23.97 -1.73 -4.03
C GLY A 76 -22.49 -1.92 -3.73
N TYR A 77 -21.60 -1.45 -4.60
CA TYR A 77 -20.16 -1.45 -4.40
C TYR A 77 -19.60 -0.02 -4.27
N THR A 78 -18.52 0.11 -3.52
CA THR A 78 -17.71 1.33 -3.46
C THR A 78 -16.30 0.97 -3.87
N ASN A 79 -15.86 1.48 -5.03
CA ASN A 79 -14.55 1.24 -5.59
C ASN A 79 -13.61 2.40 -5.27
N VAL A 80 -12.42 2.09 -4.75
CA VAL A 80 -11.40 3.06 -4.33
C VAL A 80 -10.06 2.68 -4.93
N ALA A 81 -9.37 3.63 -5.55
CA ALA A 81 -8.00 3.45 -6.00
C ALA A 81 -7.02 3.76 -4.86
N LEU A 82 -6.12 2.83 -4.58
CA LEU A 82 -5.05 2.98 -3.59
C LEU A 82 -3.72 3.07 -4.33
N PHE A 83 -2.97 4.14 -4.06
CA PHE A 83 -1.66 4.38 -4.66
C PHE A 83 -0.57 4.45 -3.59
N GLY A 84 0.52 3.72 -3.81
CA GLY A 84 1.74 3.82 -3.00
C GLY A 84 2.84 4.49 -3.80
N LEU A 85 3.38 5.59 -3.30
CA LEU A 85 4.43 6.36 -3.96
C LEU A 85 5.77 6.17 -3.26
N ASP A 86 6.84 6.05 -4.05
CA ASP A 86 8.22 6.21 -3.58
C ASP A 86 8.58 7.71 -3.57
N SER A 87 7.93 8.47 -2.68
CA SER A 87 8.19 9.89 -2.50
C SER A 87 9.06 10.13 -1.29
N ARG A 88 10.20 10.81 -1.50
CA ARG A 88 11.18 11.13 -0.44
C ARG A 88 10.85 12.41 0.32
N GLU A 89 10.06 13.33 -0.26
CA GLU A 89 9.82 14.68 0.26
C GLU A 89 8.38 14.93 0.72
N ASN A 90 7.59 13.87 0.99
CA ASN A 90 6.15 13.97 1.24
C ASN A 90 5.35 14.66 0.10
N ASP A 91 5.93 14.77 -1.08
CA ASP A 91 5.21 15.21 -2.27
C ASP A 91 4.40 14.04 -2.84
N LEU A 92 3.08 14.16 -2.74
CA LEU A 92 2.12 13.17 -3.25
C LEU A 92 1.49 13.62 -4.58
N GLY A 93 2.07 14.62 -5.23
CA GLY A 93 1.61 15.16 -6.50
C GLY A 93 2.19 14.47 -7.74
N LYS A 94 2.02 15.14 -8.88
CA LYS A 94 2.60 14.74 -10.16
C LYS A 94 4.13 14.66 -10.08
N GLY A 95 4.75 13.89 -10.98
CA GLY A 95 6.18 13.66 -11.02
C GLY A 95 6.62 12.38 -10.31
N ASN A 96 5.79 11.86 -9.39
CA ASN A 96 6.05 10.60 -8.69
C ASN A 96 5.39 9.42 -9.39
N ARG A 97 6.06 8.27 -9.44
CA ARG A 97 5.48 7.04 -9.96
C ARG A 97 4.76 6.28 -8.85
N SER A 98 3.60 5.70 -9.19
CA SER A 98 2.89 4.81 -8.27
C SER A 98 3.49 3.39 -8.35
N ASP A 99 4.33 3.04 -7.40
CA ASP A 99 4.92 1.70 -7.32
C ASP A 99 3.94 0.64 -6.82
N THR A 100 2.83 1.07 -6.25
CA THR A 100 1.68 0.26 -5.85
C THR A 100 0.42 0.86 -6.45
N ILE A 101 -0.37 0.04 -7.14
CA ILE A 101 -1.65 0.41 -7.74
C ILE A 101 -2.64 -0.69 -7.37
N ILE A 102 -3.63 -0.38 -6.52
CA ILE A 102 -4.60 -1.37 -6.04
C ILE A 102 -6.01 -0.80 -6.17
N ILE A 103 -6.92 -1.59 -6.70
CA ILE A 103 -8.37 -1.35 -6.62
C ILE A 103 -8.87 -2.05 -5.36
N ALA A 104 -9.48 -1.30 -4.44
CA ALA A 104 -10.21 -1.83 -3.31
C ALA A 104 -11.72 -1.70 -3.59
N SER A 105 -12.42 -2.82 -3.70
CA SER A 105 -13.86 -2.85 -3.95
C SER A 105 -14.59 -3.34 -2.71
N LEU A 106 -15.34 -2.45 -2.08
CA LEU A 106 -16.17 -2.72 -0.91
C LEU A 106 -17.58 -3.08 -1.36
N ASN A 107 -18.01 -4.29 -1.04
CA ASN A 107 -19.43 -4.64 -1.10
C ASN A 107 -20.16 -3.99 0.10
N ASN A 108 -21.08 -3.06 -0.19
CA ASN A 108 -21.75 -2.25 0.83
C ASN A 108 -22.73 -3.04 1.69
N ASP A 109 -23.18 -4.22 1.24
CA ASP A 109 -24.10 -5.08 1.98
C ASP A 109 -23.34 -6.05 2.90
N THR A 110 -22.41 -6.83 2.34
CA THR A 110 -21.64 -7.85 3.08
C THR A 110 -20.51 -7.28 3.90
N LYS A 111 -20.06 -6.05 3.59
CA LYS A 111 -18.86 -5.38 4.16
C LYS A 111 -17.55 -6.08 3.83
N GLU A 112 -17.54 -6.93 2.82
CA GLU A 112 -16.34 -7.54 2.29
C GLU A 112 -15.61 -6.57 1.36
N VAL A 113 -14.30 -6.51 1.47
CA VAL A 113 -13.41 -5.74 0.60
C VAL A 113 -12.54 -6.70 -0.19
N LYS A 114 -12.64 -6.68 -1.51
CA LYS A 114 -11.74 -7.43 -2.41
C LYS A 114 -10.69 -6.49 -3.01
N LEU A 115 -9.50 -7.02 -3.27
CA LEU A 115 -8.38 -6.24 -3.80
C LEU A 115 -7.94 -6.77 -5.17
N VAL A 116 -7.69 -5.84 -6.10
CA VAL A 116 -7.01 -6.14 -7.38
C VAL A 116 -5.76 -5.29 -7.47
N SER A 117 -4.57 -5.92 -7.51
CA SER A 117 -3.30 -5.23 -7.74
C SER A 117 -3.01 -5.12 -9.22
N ILE A 118 -2.95 -3.92 -9.75
CA ILE A 118 -2.46 -3.67 -11.12
C ILE A 118 -0.93 -3.66 -11.04
N TYR A 119 -0.27 -4.54 -11.81
CA TYR A 119 1.18 -4.54 -11.88
C TYR A 119 1.67 -3.24 -12.50
N ARG A 120 2.57 -2.55 -11.83
CA ARG A 120 2.99 -1.19 -12.18
C ARG A 120 3.52 -1.03 -13.60
N ASP A 121 4.16 -2.09 -14.13
CA ASP A 121 4.75 -2.13 -15.46
C ASP A 121 3.80 -2.66 -16.54
N THR A 122 2.50 -2.83 -16.23
CA THR A 122 1.48 -3.24 -17.21
C THR A 122 1.34 -2.18 -18.30
N LEU A 123 1.42 -2.62 -19.56
CA LEU A 123 1.23 -1.77 -20.74
C LEU A 123 -0.24 -1.43 -20.89
N LEU A 124 -0.60 -0.17 -20.70
CA LEU A 124 -1.96 0.34 -20.77
C LEU A 124 -2.00 1.66 -21.53
N GLU A 125 -3.20 2.06 -21.99
CA GLU A 125 -3.42 3.33 -22.67
C GLU A 125 -3.58 4.47 -21.66
N LEU A 126 -2.82 5.55 -21.86
CA LEU A 126 -2.90 6.79 -21.09
C LEU A 126 -4.00 7.72 -21.66
N ASP A 127 -4.32 8.80 -20.93
CA ASP A 127 -5.35 9.77 -21.32
C ASP A 127 -5.08 10.47 -22.66
N ASP A 128 -3.83 10.56 -23.08
CA ASP A 128 -3.42 11.15 -24.37
C ASP A 128 -3.46 10.15 -25.55
N GLY A 129 -3.91 8.92 -25.31
CA GLY A 129 -3.95 7.84 -26.28
C GLY A 129 -2.61 7.13 -26.51
N SER A 130 -1.55 7.52 -25.81
CA SER A 130 -0.27 6.81 -25.84
C SER A 130 -0.29 5.56 -24.96
N TYR A 131 0.58 4.58 -25.28
CA TYR A 131 0.72 3.34 -24.49
C TYR A 131 1.98 3.38 -23.67
N ASN A 132 1.83 3.21 -22.35
CA ASN A 132 2.95 3.24 -21.40
C ASN A 132 2.68 2.32 -20.22
N LYS A 133 3.64 2.22 -19.28
CA LYS A 133 3.47 1.51 -18.02
C LYS A 133 2.37 2.17 -17.18
N ALA A 134 1.55 1.37 -16.52
CA ALA A 134 0.45 1.85 -15.67
C ALA A 134 0.90 2.89 -14.63
N ASN A 135 2.10 2.72 -14.04
CA ASN A 135 2.63 3.65 -13.05
C ASN A 135 2.98 5.05 -13.61
N SER A 136 3.10 5.20 -14.92
CA SER A 136 3.36 6.48 -15.57
C SER A 136 2.18 7.44 -15.48
N ALA A 137 0.94 6.92 -15.43
CA ALA A 137 -0.27 7.73 -15.34
C ALA A 137 -0.27 8.65 -14.11
N TYR A 138 0.21 8.14 -12.97
CA TYR A 138 0.34 8.97 -11.77
C TYR A 138 1.39 10.06 -11.93
N SER A 139 2.51 9.74 -12.55
CA SER A 139 3.58 10.71 -12.80
C SER A 139 3.13 11.86 -13.71
N PHE A 140 2.35 11.58 -14.74
CA PHE A 140 1.87 12.59 -15.69
C PHE A 140 0.63 13.33 -15.20
N GLY A 141 -0.37 12.60 -14.69
CA GLY A 141 -1.69 13.11 -14.34
C GLY A 141 -1.97 13.26 -12.85
N GLY A 142 -1.06 12.77 -11.98
CA GLY A 142 -1.33 12.67 -10.54
C GLY A 142 -2.43 11.64 -10.25
N PRO A 143 -3.16 11.79 -9.13
CA PRO A 143 -4.22 10.85 -8.78
C PRO A 143 -5.37 10.84 -9.81
N GLU A 144 -5.69 11.97 -10.46
CA GLU A 144 -6.72 12.06 -11.49
C GLU A 144 -6.37 11.20 -12.70
N GLY A 145 -5.16 11.37 -13.27
CA GLY A 145 -4.73 10.57 -14.41
C GLY A 145 -4.58 9.08 -14.09
N ALA A 146 -4.16 8.74 -12.85
CA ALA A 146 -4.06 7.34 -12.44
C ALA A 146 -5.43 6.67 -12.23
N VAL A 147 -6.43 7.39 -11.70
CA VAL A 147 -7.81 6.89 -11.61
C VAL A 147 -8.43 6.76 -13.00
N SER A 148 -8.23 7.77 -13.86
CA SER A 148 -8.69 7.76 -15.24
C SER A 148 -8.14 6.55 -16.01
N LEU A 149 -6.83 6.27 -15.89
CA LEU A 149 -6.22 5.08 -16.50
C LEU A 149 -6.94 3.79 -16.06
N ILE A 150 -7.23 3.64 -14.77
CA ILE A 150 -7.90 2.43 -14.25
C ILE A 150 -9.31 2.31 -14.85
N ASN A 151 -10.09 3.39 -14.82
CA ASN A 151 -11.45 3.39 -15.32
C ASN A 151 -11.48 3.05 -16.83
N ARG A 152 -10.62 3.70 -17.61
CA ARG A 152 -10.54 3.54 -19.05
C ARG A 152 -10.11 2.13 -19.48
N ASN A 153 -9.10 1.55 -18.82
CA ASN A 153 -8.50 0.28 -19.25
C ASN A 153 -9.15 -0.95 -18.58
N LEU A 154 -10.00 -0.77 -17.55
CA LEU A 154 -10.65 -1.85 -16.83
C LEU A 154 -12.17 -1.67 -16.72
N ASP A 155 -12.77 -0.74 -17.47
CA ASP A 155 -14.21 -0.43 -17.39
C ASP A 155 -14.73 -0.22 -15.96
N MET A 156 -13.93 0.45 -15.13
CA MET A 156 -14.29 0.73 -13.75
C MET A 156 -15.03 2.06 -13.60
N ASN A 157 -15.61 2.29 -12.42
CA ASN A 157 -16.29 3.54 -12.05
C ASN A 157 -15.70 4.12 -10.77
N ILE A 158 -14.39 4.24 -10.71
CA ILE A 158 -13.69 4.73 -9.53
C ILE A 158 -13.73 6.25 -9.50
N GLU A 159 -14.24 6.81 -8.40
CA GLU A 159 -14.27 8.26 -8.14
C GLU A 159 -13.49 8.64 -6.88
N LYS A 160 -13.02 7.66 -6.13
CA LYS A 160 -12.33 7.84 -4.85
C LYS A 160 -10.93 7.28 -4.90
N TYR A 161 -9.99 7.99 -4.24
CA TYR A 161 -8.62 7.53 -4.13
C TYR A 161 -8.01 7.77 -2.76
N VAL A 162 -6.99 7.02 -2.47
CA VAL A 162 -6.06 7.26 -1.34
C VAL A 162 -4.65 7.05 -1.86
N THR A 163 -3.79 8.05 -1.65
CA THR A 163 -2.36 7.96 -1.96
C THR A 163 -1.56 8.04 -0.67
N VAL A 164 -0.60 7.14 -0.50
CA VAL A 164 0.30 7.08 0.65
C VAL A 164 1.75 7.02 0.20
N ASN A 165 2.66 7.49 1.07
CA ASN A 165 4.10 7.27 0.92
C ASN A 165 4.62 6.24 1.94
N PHE A 166 5.91 5.94 1.92
CA PHE A 166 6.52 5.00 2.86
C PHE A 166 6.41 5.46 4.32
N ASN A 167 6.54 6.76 4.59
CA ASN A 167 6.41 7.30 5.94
C ASN A 167 5.03 7.02 6.54
N ALA A 168 3.96 7.29 5.77
CA ALA A 168 2.60 7.01 6.18
C ALA A 168 2.39 5.53 6.52
N LEU A 169 2.91 4.63 5.67
CA LEU A 169 2.76 3.19 5.87
C LEU A 169 3.53 2.70 7.10
N VAL A 170 4.77 3.19 7.30
CA VAL A 170 5.56 2.89 8.51
C VAL A 170 4.83 3.37 9.77
N ASP A 171 4.29 4.60 9.75
CA ASP A 171 3.54 5.15 10.88
C ASP A 171 2.28 4.36 11.22
N VAL A 172 1.54 3.90 10.20
CA VAL A 172 0.35 3.04 10.40
C VAL A 172 0.75 1.73 11.05
N ILE A 173 1.77 1.05 10.51
CA ILE A 173 2.22 -0.25 11.02
C ILE A 173 2.72 -0.14 12.47
N ASP A 174 3.52 0.87 12.78
CA ASP A 174 3.99 1.10 14.14
C ASP A 174 2.83 1.42 15.10
N ALA A 175 1.84 2.19 14.64
CA ALA A 175 0.68 2.55 15.46
C ALA A 175 -0.23 1.35 15.77
N VAL A 176 -0.33 0.36 14.86
CA VAL A 176 -1.05 -0.90 15.12
C VAL A 176 -0.21 -1.91 15.91
N GLY A 177 1.02 -1.55 16.28
CA GLY A 177 1.92 -2.35 17.08
C GLY A 177 2.69 -3.40 16.30
N GLY A 178 3.12 -3.09 15.07
CA GLY A 178 3.89 -3.99 14.20
C GLY A 178 3.05 -5.10 13.56
N LEU A 179 3.67 -5.95 12.76
CA LEU A 179 3.03 -7.06 12.03
C LEU A 179 3.79 -8.37 12.27
N ASP A 180 3.05 -9.47 12.44
CA ASP A 180 3.62 -10.80 12.54
C ASP A 180 3.58 -11.46 11.16
N LEU A 181 4.76 -11.73 10.57
CA LEU A 181 4.93 -12.32 9.25
C LEU A 181 5.86 -13.52 9.31
N GLU A 182 5.52 -14.54 8.54
CA GLU A 182 6.40 -15.69 8.27
C GLU A 182 7.26 -15.35 7.06
N LEU A 183 8.58 -15.42 7.22
CA LEU A 183 9.57 -15.07 6.21
C LEU A 183 10.47 -16.27 5.91
N THR A 184 10.80 -16.47 4.64
CA THR A 184 11.88 -17.37 4.22
C THR A 184 13.25 -16.75 4.50
N HIS A 185 14.32 -17.56 4.44
CA HIS A 185 15.68 -17.06 4.55
C HIS A 185 15.96 -15.91 3.56
N ASP A 186 15.61 -16.07 2.29
CA ASP A 186 15.83 -15.04 1.26
C ASP A 186 15.06 -13.76 1.54
N GLU A 187 13.82 -13.88 2.05
CA GLU A 187 13.02 -12.72 2.42
C GLU A 187 13.61 -11.96 3.61
N VAL A 188 14.17 -12.66 4.62
CA VAL A 188 14.87 -12.01 5.74
C VAL A 188 16.11 -11.26 5.23
N MET A 189 16.93 -11.90 4.40
CA MET A 189 18.14 -11.30 3.82
C MET A 189 17.79 -10.05 3.00
N HIS A 190 16.85 -10.16 2.06
CA HIS A 190 16.43 -9.03 1.22
C HIS A 190 15.75 -7.92 2.02
N MET A 191 14.87 -8.26 2.97
CA MET A 191 14.24 -7.29 3.86
C MET A 191 15.28 -6.47 4.62
N ASN A 192 16.28 -7.14 5.22
CA ASN A 192 17.37 -6.47 5.93
C ASN A 192 18.09 -5.45 5.05
N ASN A 193 18.35 -5.80 3.77
CA ASN A 193 18.97 -4.90 2.81
C ASN A 193 18.09 -3.68 2.49
N TYR A 194 16.78 -3.89 2.27
CA TYR A 194 15.83 -2.80 2.02
C TYR A 194 15.60 -1.91 3.25
N CYS A 195 15.77 -2.44 4.46
CA CYS A 195 15.63 -1.67 5.71
C CYS A 195 16.61 -0.50 5.78
N VAL A 196 17.81 -0.63 5.22
CA VAL A 196 18.82 0.44 5.19
C VAL A 196 18.27 1.69 4.51
N GLU A 197 17.69 1.54 3.31
CA GLU A 197 17.12 2.67 2.57
C GLU A 197 15.82 3.14 3.21
N THR A 198 14.92 2.22 3.58
CA THR A 198 13.64 2.58 4.21
C THR A 198 13.86 3.37 5.50
N SER A 199 14.81 2.97 6.34
CA SER A 199 15.20 3.70 7.56
C SER A 199 15.73 5.09 7.22
N LYS A 200 16.58 5.21 6.19
CA LYS A 200 17.12 6.50 5.77
C LYS A 200 16.04 7.45 5.26
N VAL A 201 15.10 6.96 4.45
CA VAL A 201 14.00 7.76 3.89
C VAL A 201 13.02 8.20 4.97
N THR A 202 12.70 7.30 5.91
CA THR A 202 11.68 7.55 6.95
C THR A 202 12.26 8.20 8.21
N GLY A 203 13.58 8.18 8.38
CA GLY A 203 14.24 8.64 9.61
C GLY A 203 13.99 7.74 10.83
N LYS A 204 13.43 6.53 10.63
CA LYS A 204 13.06 5.60 11.69
C LYS A 204 14.05 4.45 11.79
N SER A 205 14.21 3.94 13.02
CA SER A 205 15.12 2.82 13.32
C SER A 205 14.46 1.46 13.10
N TYR A 206 15.29 0.45 12.92
CA TYR A 206 14.93 -0.97 12.91
C TYR A 206 16.05 -1.79 13.54
N GLU A 207 15.74 -3.01 13.93
CA GLU A 207 16.74 -4.00 14.35
C GLU A 207 16.91 -5.01 13.22
N LYS A 208 18.17 -5.26 12.81
CA LYS A 208 18.48 -6.27 11.81
C LYS A 208 18.16 -7.65 12.37
N ILE A 209 17.50 -8.50 11.58
CA ILE A 209 17.24 -9.88 11.99
C ILE A 209 18.51 -10.71 11.73
N GLU A 210 19.11 -11.20 12.82
CA GLU A 210 20.30 -12.06 12.75
C GLU A 210 20.14 -13.21 13.77
N PRO A 211 20.45 -14.46 13.38
CA PRO A 211 20.83 -14.90 12.04
C PRO A 211 19.68 -14.79 11.03
N GLU A 212 20.01 -14.66 9.72
CA GLU A 212 19.05 -14.54 8.63
C GLU A 212 18.45 -15.92 8.30
N VAL A 213 17.59 -16.43 9.17
CA VAL A 213 16.93 -17.74 9.02
C VAL A 213 15.43 -17.58 8.76
N GLU A 214 14.81 -18.59 8.20
CA GLU A 214 13.34 -18.62 8.06
C GLU A 214 12.66 -18.66 9.43
N GLY A 215 11.47 -18.05 9.53
CA GLY A 215 10.69 -18.03 10.75
C GLY A 215 9.59 -17.00 10.78
N THR A 216 8.85 -16.98 11.88
CA THR A 216 7.85 -15.96 12.14
C THR A 216 8.46 -14.83 12.95
N TYR A 217 8.37 -13.61 12.43
CA TYR A 217 8.97 -12.42 13.02
C TYR A 217 7.93 -11.34 13.28
N HIS A 218 8.10 -10.65 14.42
CA HIS A 218 7.34 -9.45 14.71
C HIS A 218 8.07 -8.24 14.12
N LEU A 219 7.55 -7.70 13.03
CA LEU A 219 8.17 -6.64 12.24
C LEU A 219 7.63 -5.26 12.66
N ASN A 220 8.53 -4.29 12.85
CA ASN A 220 8.14 -2.89 12.96
C ASN A 220 7.80 -2.30 11.58
N GLY A 221 7.39 -1.02 11.54
CA GLY A 221 6.99 -0.37 10.29
C GLY A 221 8.08 -0.36 9.23
N VAL A 222 9.35 -0.10 9.61
CA VAL A 222 10.49 -0.10 8.66
C VAL A 222 10.68 -1.48 8.05
N GLN A 223 10.67 -2.52 8.86
CA GLN A 223 10.85 -3.91 8.41
C GLN A 223 9.70 -4.37 7.52
N ALA A 224 8.44 -4.13 7.93
CA ALA A 224 7.27 -4.56 7.17
C ALA A 224 7.13 -3.81 5.83
N VAL A 225 7.45 -2.51 5.78
CA VAL A 225 7.52 -1.77 4.53
C VAL A 225 8.65 -2.30 3.65
N SER A 226 9.82 -2.58 4.22
CA SER A 226 10.95 -3.16 3.50
C SER A 226 10.62 -4.53 2.92
N TYR A 227 9.93 -5.39 3.68
CA TYR A 227 9.39 -6.66 3.20
C TYR A 227 8.48 -6.48 1.97
N SER A 228 7.58 -5.51 2.02
CA SER A 228 6.65 -5.22 0.90
C SER A 228 7.34 -4.68 -0.36
N ARG A 229 8.62 -4.30 -0.28
CA ARG A 229 9.43 -3.78 -1.39
C ARG A 229 10.31 -4.84 -2.06
N ILE A 230 10.44 -6.04 -1.47
CA ILE A 230 11.31 -7.11 -1.98
C ILE A 230 10.91 -7.48 -3.41
N ARG A 231 11.89 -7.49 -4.32
CA ARG A 231 11.76 -7.87 -5.73
C ARG A 231 12.71 -8.99 -6.14
N TYR A 232 13.81 -9.15 -5.42
CA TYR A 232 14.90 -10.07 -5.76
C TYR A 232 14.69 -11.48 -5.16
N THR A 233 13.47 -12.01 -5.32
CA THR A 233 13.11 -13.39 -5.02
C THR A 233 12.38 -13.96 -6.22
N GLU A 234 12.22 -15.29 -6.29
CA GLU A 234 11.42 -15.93 -7.32
C GLU A 234 10.03 -15.26 -7.45
N GLY A 235 9.60 -14.99 -8.69
CA GLY A 235 8.37 -14.28 -8.99
C GLY A 235 8.48 -12.75 -9.05
N GLY A 236 9.64 -12.16 -8.75
CA GLY A 236 9.97 -10.75 -9.01
C GLY A 236 8.89 -9.74 -8.58
N ASP A 237 8.45 -8.90 -9.52
CA ASP A 237 7.46 -7.84 -9.28
C ASP A 237 6.06 -8.38 -8.95
N PHE A 238 5.68 -9.55 -9.48
CA PHE A 238 4.42 -10.21 -9.14
C PHE A 238 4.39 -10.60 -7.65
N LYS A 239 5.50 -11.18 -7.15
CA LYS A 239 5.63 -11.55 -5.74
C LYS A 239 5.68 -10.32 -4.83
N ARG A 240 6.25 -9.21 -5.29
CA ARG A 240 6.18 -7.93 -4.57
C ARG A 240 4.72 -7.47 -4.40
N ALA A 241 3.90 -7.52 -5.44
CA ALA A 241 2.49 -7.16 -5.34
C ALA A 241 1.72 -8.06 -4.36
N GLU A 242 2.05 -9.36 -4.28
CA GLU A 242 1.48 -10.26 -3.26
C GLU A 242 1.89 -9.84 -1.85
N ARG A 243 3.17 -9.52 -1.61
CA ARG A 243 3.66 -9.04 -0.31
C ARG A 243 2.96 -7.75 0.12
N GLN A 244 2.71 -6.83 -0.82
CA GLN A 244 1.96 -5.60 -0.55
C GLN A 244 0.54 -5.91 -0.09
N ARG A 245 -0.17 -6.82 -0.76
CA ARG A 245 -1.51 -7.26 -0.34
C ARG A 245 -1.49 -7.94 1.02
N LEU A 246 -0.49 -8.79 1.30
CA LEU A 246 -0.33 -9.44 2.59
C LEU A 246 -0.13 -8.43 3.73
N VAL A 247 0.71 -7.41 3.53
CA VAL A 247 0.92 -6.33 4.50
C VAL A 247 -0.39 -5.58 4.75
N LEU A 248 -1.15 -5.24 3.70
CA LEU A 248 -2.47 -4.60 3.84
C LEU A 248 -3.45 -5.49 4.61
N GLN A 249 -3.47 -6.81 4.34
CA GLN A 249 -4.30 -7.76 5.08
C GLN A 249 -3.97 -7.73 6.58
N LYS A 250 -2.69 -7.84 6.92
CA LYS A 250 -2.23 -7.83 8.32
C LYS A 250 -2.54 -6.52 9.05
N ILE A 251 -2.44 -5.38 8.34
CA ILE A 251 -2.86 -4.08 8.89
C ILE A 251 -4.38 -4.08 9.13
N ALA A 252 -5.18 -4.55 8.17
CA ALA A 252 -6.64 -4.59 8.30
C ALA A 252 -7.09 -5.49 9.47
N ASP A 253 -6.47 -6.65 9.65
CA ASP A 253 -6.76 -7.56 10.76
C ASP A 253 -6.50 -6.90 12.12
N LYS A 254 -5.38 -6.18 12.26
CA LYS A 254 -5.04 -5.44 13.50
C LYS A 254 -5.94 -4.22 13.69
N ALA A 255 -6.34 -3.54 12.60
CA ALA A 255 -7.19 -2.35 12.65
C ALA A 255 -8.57 -2.62 13.28
N GLN A 256 -9.11 -3.82 13.11
CA GLN A 256 -10.42 -4.20 13.69
C GLN A 256 -10.44 -4.13 15.22
N ASN A 257 -9.29 -4.26 15.88
CA ASN A 257 -9.17 -4.29 17.33
C ASN A 257 -8.54 -3.01 17.91
N MET A 258 -8.40 -1.95 17.09
CA MET A 258 -7.76 -0.72 17.54
C MET A 258 -8.60 0.04 18.57
N SER A 259 -7.92 0.60 19.57
CA SER A 259 -8.53 1.54 20.49
C SER A 259 -8.77 2.91 19.82
N VAL A 260 -9.73 3.68 20.32
CA VAL A 260 -9.97 5.07 19.87
C VAL A 260 -8.70 5.92 20.00
N GLY A 261 -7.89 5.66 21.04
CA GLY A 261 -6.61 6.35 21.23
C GLY A 261 -5.60 6.05 20.12
N THR A 262 -5.54 4.78 19.67
CA THR A 262 -4.69 4.36 18.53
C THR A 262 -5.15 5.00 17.24
N VAL A 263 -6.47 4.99 16.95
CA VAL A 263 -7.04 5.65 15.77
C VAL A 263 -6.69 7.15 15.76
N ASN A 264 -6.78 7.82 16.91
CA ASN A 264 -6.43 9.23 17.02
C ASN A 264 -4.93 9.50 16.75
N LYS A 265 -4.03 8.63 17.23
CA LYS A 265 -2.59 8.71 16.93
C LYS A 265 -2.34 8.56 15.41
N ILE A 266 -2.98 7.57 14.77
CA ILE A 266 -2.87 7.37 13.32
C ILE A 266 -3.32 8.63 12.56
N ILE A 267 -4.47 9.21 12.94
CA ILE A 267 -4.97 10.44 12.32
C ILE A 267 -3.92 11.56 12.45
N ASP A 268 -3.29 11.72 13.59
CA ASP A 268 -2.34 12.81 13.81
C ASP A 268 -1.00 12.61 13.08
N SER A 269 -0.51 11.38 12.99
CA SER A 269 0.78 11.08 12.35
C SER A 269 0.65 10.86 10.84
N VAL A 270 -0.44 10.22 10.37
CA VAL A 270 -0.57 9.74 9.00
C VAL A 270 -1.27 10.74 8.08
N PHE A 271 -2.27 11.48 8.56
CA PHE A 271 -3.02 12.43 7.72
C PHE A 271 -2.16 13.45 6.97
N PRO A 272 -1.07 14.00 7.55
CA PRO A 272 -0.18 14.89 6.79
C PRO A 272 0.58 14.22 5.64
N GLN A 273 0.56 12.89 5.58
CA GLN A 273 1.34 12.05 4.68
C GLN A 273 0.48 11.28 3.68
N ILE A 274 -0.81 11.60 3.60
CA ILE A 274 -1.74 11.00 2.63
C ILE A 274 -2.42 12.07 1.78
N SER A 275 -2.79 11.68 0.56
CA SER A 275 -3.64 12.47 -0.32
C SER A 275 -4.90 11.69 -0.65
N THR A 276 -6.06 12.36 -0.59
CA THR A 276 -7.35 11.71 -0.87
C THR A 276 -8.43 12.73 -1.19
N ASN A 277 -9.48 12.32 -1.89
CA ASN A 277 -10.68 13.13 -2.11
C ASN A 277 -11.87 12.70 -1.24
N PHE A 278 -11.65 11.85 -0.23
CA PHE A 278 -12.69 11.56 0.74
C PHE A 278 -13.02 12.79 1.60
N THR A 279 -14.31 13.06 1.74
CA THR A 279 -14.80 14.06 2.68
C THR A 279 -14.76 13.55 4.12
N LEU A 280 -14.74 14.48 5.08
CA LEU A 280 -14.81 14.14 6.50
C LEU A 280 -16.05 13.29 6.85
N ALA A 281 -17.19 13.60 6.23
CA ALA A 281 -18.44 12.88 6.48
C ALA A 281 -18.34 11.41 6.02
N GLU A 282 -17.76 11.17 4.85
CA GLU A 282 -17.50 9.83 4.32
C GLU A 282 -16.54 9.05 5.22
N MET A 283 -15.41 9.67 5.63
CA MET A 283 -14.44 9.04 6.53
C MET A 283 -15.06 8.63 7.86
N ILE A 284 -15.89 9.48 8.46
CA ILE A 284 -16.65 9.17 9.69
C ILE A 284 -17.62 8.02 9.43
N GLY A 285 -18.30 8.02 8.27
CA GLY A 285 -19.22 6.96 7.87
C GLY A 285 -18.52 5.59 7.83
N TYR A 286 -17.33 5.53 7.20
CA TYR A 286 -16.53 4.31 7.15
C TYR A 286 -15.96 3.92 8.53
N ALA A 287 -15.46 4.87 9.30
CA ALA A 287 -14.90 4.61 10.63
C ALA A 287 -15.90 3.98 11.60
N LYS A 288 -17.20 4.34 11.52
CA LYS A 288 -18.27 3.74 12.34
C LYS A 288 -18.48 2.24 12.07
N ASN A 289 -18.09 1.78 10.90
CA ASN A 289 -18.25 0.39 10.48
C ASN A 289 -16.91 -0.38 10.43
N LEU A 290 -15.83 0.18 10.95
CA LEU A 290 -14.47 -0.37 10.85
C LEU A 290 -14.40 -1.85 11.29
N THR A 291 -15.07 -2.19 12.39
CA THR A 291 -15.10 -3.57 12.93
C THR A 291 -15.96 -4.55 12.11
N LYS A 292 -16.73 -4.05 11.13
CA LYS A 292 -17.58 -4.89 10.27
C LYS A 292 -16.90 -5.24 8.94
N TYR A 293 -15.92 -4.46 8.53
CA TYR A 293 -15.20 -4.71 7.27
C TYR A 293 -14.34 -5.96 7.40
N LYS A 294 -14.38 -6.77 6.34
CA LYS A 294 -13.55 -7.96 6.22
C LYS A 294 -12.78 -7.87 4.92
N LEU A 295 -11.48 -8.00 4.99
CA LEU A 295 -10.69 -8.13 3.79
C LEU A 295 -10.85 -9.56 3.27
N GLY A 296 -11.38 -9.69 2.05
CA GLY A 296 -11.56 -10.95 1.35
C GLY A 296 -10.37 -11.30 0.46
N ASP A 297 -10.65 -12.05 -0.58
CA ASP A 297 -9.64 -12.50 -1.53
C ASP A 297 -9.00 -11.34 -2.32
N SER A 298 -7.84 -11.62 -2.94
CA SER A 298 -7.12 -10.65 -3.76
C SER A 298 -6.48 -11.31 -4.97
N ILE A 299 -6.46 -10.58 -6.11
CA ILE A 299 -5.82 -11.03 -7.35
C ILE A 299 -4.85 -9.96 -7.90
N GLY A 300 -3.99 -10.38 -8.84
CA GLY A 300 -3.16 -9.48 -9.64
C GLY A 300 -3.74 -9.27 -11.04
N PHE A 301 -3.51 -8.11 -11.62
CA PHE A 301 -3.89 -7.78 -12.99
C PHE A 301 -2.67 -7.30 -13.78
N PRO A 302 -2.49 -7.80 -15.00
CA PRO A 302 -3.26 -8.84 -15.67
C PRO A 302 -2.90 -10.25 -15.15
N ALA A 303 -3.91 -11.13 -14.96
CA ALA A 303 -3.70 -12.51 -14.52
C ALA A 303 -3.01 -13.33 -15.63
N GLU A 304 -3.48 -13.22 -16.86
CA GLU A 304 -2.84 -13.78 -18.03
C GLU A 304 -1.99 -12.74 -18.76
N ASN A 305 -0.68 -12.91 -18.72
CA ASN A 305 0.25 -11.93 -19.25
C ASN A 305 1.49 -12.56 -19.87
N THR A 306 2.26 -11.72 -20.57
CA THR A 306 3.64 -11.95 -21.01
C THR A 306 4.48 -10.75 -20.62
N THR A 307 5.79 -10.88 -20.63
CA THR A 307 6.71 -9.76 -20.44
C THR A 307 7.54 -9.57 -21.71
N ASP A 308 7.81 -8.34 -22.10
CA ASP A 308 8.64 -8.02 -23.25
C ASP A 308 9.37 -6.69 -23.07
N MET A 309 10.36 -6.43 -23.93
CA MET A 309 11.09 -5.17 -23.99
C MET A 309 10.60 -4.40 -25.21
N LEU A 310 9.97 -3.25 -24.98
CA LEU A 310 9.46 -2.38 -26.07
C LEU A 310 10.37 -1.18 -26.27
N ASN A 311 10.44 -0.68 -27.53
CA ASN A 311 11.07 0.59 -27.85
C ASN A 311 10.40 1.71 -27.05
N GLU A 312 11.20 2.66 -26.54
CA GLU A 312 10.76 3.86 -25.79
C GLU A 312 10.07 3.61 -24.43
N VAL A 313 9.48 2.42 -24.18
CA VAL A 313 8.78 2.09 -22.92
C VAL A 313 9.65 1.26 -22.00
N GLY A 314 10.53 0.41 -22.56
CA GLY A 314 11.37 -0.52 -21.80
C GLY A 314 10.64 -1.84 -21.49
N SER A 315 11.04 -2.51 -20.38
CA SER A 315 10.43 -3.76 -19.93
C SER A 315 8.98 -3.52 -19.47
N VAL A 316 8.04 -4.30 -20.00
CA VAL A 316 6.59 -4.18 -19.73
C VAL A 316 5.96 -5.54 -19.47
N VAL A 317 4.85 -5.52 -18.73
CA VAL A 317 3.90 -6.63 -18.59
C VAL A 317 2.78 -6.40 -19.59
N ILE A 318 2.56 -7.33 -20.50
CA ILE A 318 1.58 -7.25 -21.58
C ILE A 318 0.45 -8.22 -21.30
N PRO A 319 -0.82 -7.77 -21.13
CA PRO A 319 -1.96 -8.68 -21.06
C PRO A 319 -2.01 -9.57 -22.30
N LYS A 320 -2.22 -10.88 -22.16
CA LYS A 320 -2.39 -11.76 -23.34
C LYS A 320 -3.57 -11.30 -24.20
N THR A 321 -4.71 -11.06 -23.55
CA THR A 321 -5.83 -10.28 -24.09
C THR A 321 -6.31 -9.35 -22.97
N LEU A 322 -6.56 -8.09 -23.29
CA LEU A 322 -7.06 -7.15 -22.29
C LEU A 322 -8.48 -7.52 -21.88
N SER A 323 -9.33 -7.85 -22.86
CA SER A 323 -10.74 -8.17 -22.66
C SER A 323 -10.95 -9.34 -21.69
N SER A 324 -10.22 -10.46 -21.83
CA SER A 324 -10.35 -11.61 -20.93
C SER A 324 -9.89 -11.29 -19.51
N ASN A 325 -8.81 -10.51 -19.36
CA ASN A 325 -8.32 -10.09 -18.04
C ASN A 325 -9.31 -9.12 -17.36
N VAL A 326 -9.96 -8.23 -18.10
CA VAL A 326 -10.98 -7.31 -17.57
C VAL A 326 -12.24 -8.07 -17.15
N LEU A 327 -12.70 -9.04 -17.96
CA LEU A 327 -13.80 -9.94 -17.61
C LEU A 327 -13.53 -10.68 -16.30
N GLU A 328 -12.30 -11.19 -16.10
CA GLU A 328 -11.89 -11.86 -14.87
C GLU A 328 -11.94 -10.91 -13.65
N VAL A 329 -11.46 -9.67 -13.79
CA VAL A 329 -11.54 -8.65 -12.74
C VAL A 329 -12.98 -8.36 -12.35
N HIS A 330 -13.88 -8.14 -13.32
CA HIS A 330 -15.29 -7.87 -13.05
C HIS A 330 -15.99 -9.06 -12.39
N LYS A 331 -15.73 -10.28 -12.88
CA LYS A 331 -16.26 -11.52 -12.26
C LYS A 331 -15.74 -11.69 -10.84
N PHE A 332 -14.46 -11.45 -10.60
CA PHE A 332 -13.86 -11.53 -9.27
C PHE A 332 -14.48 -10.50 -8.30
N LEU A 333 -14.53 -9.22 -8.70
CA LEU A 333 -14.99 -8.14 -7.83
C LEU A 333 -16.50 -8.23 -7.56
N PHE A 334 -17.30 -8.45 -8.60
CA PHE A 334 -18.74 -8.25 -8.55
C PHE A 334 -19.55 -9.55 -8.66
N GLY A 335 -18.90 -10.67 -9.02
CA GLY A 335 -19.59 -11.96 -9.24
C GLY A 335 -20.54 -11.92 -10.45
N SER A 336 -20.37 -10.96 -11.37
CA SER A 336 -21.27 -10.74 -12.49
C SER A 336 -20.89 -11.62 -13.67
N ASP A 337 -21.79 -12.53 -14.04
CA ASP A 337 -21.69 -13.29 -15.30
C ASP A 337 -22.34 -12.55 -16.48
N GLY A 338 -22.90 -11.36 -16.26
CA GLY A 338 -23.61 -10.56 -17.26
C GLY A 338 -22.82 -9.36 -17.79
N TYR A 339 -21.58 -9.16 -17.35
CA TYR A 339 -20.72 -8.09 -17.82
C TYR A 339 -20.10 -8.46 -19.17
N SER A 340 -20.10 -7.51 -20.09
CA SER A 340 -19.33 -7.53 -21.36
C SER A 340 -18.45 -6.31 -21.43
N VAL A 341 -17.26 -6.45 -22.02
CA VAL A 341 -16.33 -5.33 -22.19
C VAL A 341 -16.90 -4.26 -23.10
N SER A 342 -16.52 -3.00 -22.88
CA SER A 342 -16.86 -1.88 -23.75
C SER A 342 -16.09 -1.90 -25.07
N SER A 343 -16.57 -1.16 -26.06
CA SER A 343 -15.84 -0.92 -27.31
C SER A 343 -14.48 -0.24 -27.06
N THR A 344 -14.37 0.53 -25.98
CA THR A 344 -13.12 1.15 -25.54
C THR A 344 -12.07 0.09 -25.19
N ILE A 345 -12.42 -0.94 -24.41
CA ILE A 345 -11.51 -2.04 -24.08
C ILE A 345 -11.04 -2.79 -25.32
N GLU A 346 -11.94 -3.07 -26.26
CA GLU A 346 -11.59 -3.73 -27.54
C GLU A 346 -10.62 -2.87 -28.38
N GLY A 347 -10.84 -1.55 -28.39
CA GLY A 347 -9.95 -0.60 -29.04
C GLY A 347 -8.55 -0.58 -28.41
N ILE A 348 -8.48 -0.52 -27.06
CA ILE A 348 -7.22 -0.54 -26.32
C ILE A 348 -6.48 -1.87 -26.52
N GLU A 349 -7.19 -3.00 -26.52
CA GLU A 349 -6.59 -4.32 -26.78
C GLU A 349 -5.90 -4.36 -28.15
N SER A 350 -6.57 -3.80 -29.17
CA SER A 350 -6.01 -3.67 -30.52
C SER A 350 -4.74 -2.81 -30.52
N GLY A 351 -4.75 -1.71 -29.78
CA GLY A 351 -3.59 -0.82 -29.62
C GLY A 351 -2.43 -1.47 -28.86
N ILE A 352 -2.70 -2.20 -27.78
CA ILE A 352 -1.69 -2.98 -27.05
C ILE A 352 -1.04 -4.00 -27.98
N THR A 353 -1.85 -4.72 -28.77
CA THR A 353 -1.36 -5.72 -29.74
C THR A 353 -0.45 -5.08 -30.79
N ALA A 354 -0.85 -3.92 -31.31
CA ALA A 354 -0.02 -3.17 -32.26
C ALA A 354 1.31 -2.71 -31.62
N LYS A 355 1.25 -2.16 -30.40
CA LYS A 355 2.45 -1.68 -29.67
C LYS A 355 3.36 -2.83 -29.25
N ALA A 356 2.82 -4.00 -28.92
CA ALA A 356 3.59 -5.19 -28.57
C ALA A 356 4.44 -5.73 -29.75
N SER A 357 4.10 -5.35 -30.98
CA SER A 357 4.94 -5.64 -32.16
C SER A 357 6.16 -4.73 -32.30
N ASP A 358 6.20 -3.60 -31.59
CA ASP A 358 7.28 -2.61 -31.59
C ASP A 358 8.40 -3.02 -30.62
N LYS A 359 9.07 -4.12 -30.92
CA LYS A 359 10.15 -4.67 -30.09
C LYS A 359 11.44 -3.86 -30.23
N ALA A 360 12.19 -3.78 -29.14
CA ALA A 360 13.53 -3.23 -29.18
C ALA A 360 14.38 -3.98 -30.21
N LYS A 361 15.02 -3.27 -31.14
CA LYS A 361 15.90 -3.88 -32.14
C LYS A 361 16.98 -4.66 -31.41
N SER A 362 17.08 -5.96 -31.69
CA SER A 362 18.10 -6.86 -31.19
C SER A 362 19.49 -6.36 -31.63
N GLY A 363 20.17 -5.68 -30.76
CA GLY A 363 21.51 -5.10 -30.98
C GLY A 363 22.20 -4.66 -29.70
N THR A 364 21.43 -4.46 -28.67
CA THR A 364 21.91 -4.38 -27.29
C THR A 364 21.21 -5.53 -26.55
N THR A 365 21.87 -6.65 -26.39
CA THR A 365 21.59 -7.54 -25.27
C THR A 365 21.86 -6.70 -24.04
N ILE A 366 20.85 -5.95 -23.59
CA ILE A 366 20.69 -5.70 -22.19
C ILE A 366 20.31 -7.08 -21.68
N GLU A 367 21.31 -7.88 -21.33
CA GLU A 367 21.10 -9.00 -20.45
C GLU A 367 20.28 -8.41 -19.32
N ASP A 368 19.03 -8.87 -19.17
CA ASP A 368 18.30 -8.69 -17.93
C ASP A 368 19.22 -9.27 -16.86
N ASP A 369 20.01 -8.39 -16.23
CA ASP A 369 20.86 -8.75 -15.11
C ASP A 369 19.95 -8.93 -13.88
N GLU A 370 19.00 -9.85 -14.06
CA GLU A 370 18.15 -10.39 -13.00
C GLU A 370 18.89 -11.48 -12.21
N THR A 371 20.21 -11.41 -12.19
CA THR A 371 20.98 -12.22 -11.25
C THR A 371 20.76 -11.63 -9.85
N PRO A 372 20.17 -12.38 -8.93
CA PRO A 372 20.01 -11.93 -7.56
C PRO A 372 21.38 -11.56 -6.98
N GLY A 373 21.61 -10.26 -6.79
CA GLY A 373 22.79 -9.76 -6.07
C GLY A 373 23.78 -8.91 -6.81
N SER A 374 23.68 -8.68 -8.13
CA SER A 374 24.68 -7.89 -8.83
C SER A 374 24.16 -6.54 -9.27
N LYS A 375 24.17 -5.55 -8.58
CA LYS A 375 23.88 -4.14 -8.79
C LYS A 375 22.70 -3.63 -7.95
N GLY A 376 22.76 -3.97 -6.69
CA GLY A 376 21.96 -3.33 -5.66
C GLY A 376 22.21 -1.84 -5.65
N TYR A 377 22.45 -1.16 -4.94
CA TYR A 377 22.38 0.04 -4.19
C TYR A 377 23.58 0.97 -4.27
N SER A 378 24.59 0.76 -5.11
CA SER A 378 25.80 1.59 -5.06
C SER A 378 25.87 2.75 -6.06
N GLU A 379 24.97 2.89 -7.03
CA GLU A 379 25.19 3.84 -8.12
C GLU A 379 24.31 5.10 -8.15
N ASN A 380 23.44 5.36 -7.16
CA ASN A 380 22.66 6.61 -7.14
C ASN A 380 23.01 7.59 -6.00
N TYR A 381 24.22 7.52 -5.48
CA TYR A 381 24.77 8.59 -4.64
C TYR A 381 25.96 9.27 -5.33
N SER A 382 25.71 9.93 -6.46
CA SER A 382 26.63 10.96 -6.94
C SER A 382 26.49 12.19 -6.06
N ASN A 383 27.47 12.36 -5.20
CA ASN A 383 27.74 13.60 -4.50
C ASN A 383 27.72 14.78 -5.47
N ASN A 384 26.76 15.66 -5.30
CA ASN A 384 26.83 17.00 -5.83
C ASN A 384 27.69 17.84 -4.87
N SER A 385 29.02 17.78 -5.04
CA SER A 385 29.91 18.79 -4.50
C SER A 385 30.54 19.51 -5.68
N SER A 386 30.14 20.75 -5.85
CA SER A 386 30.72 21.76 -6.72
C SER A 386 32.25 21.85 -6.55
N GLY A 387 32.96 21.64 -7.64
CA GLY A 387 34.37 21.87 -7.75
C GLY A 387 34.75 22.16 -9.20
N THR A 388 34.96 23.42 -9.52
CA THR A 388 35.51 24.00 -10.73
C THR A 388 36.88 23.41 -11.08
N GLY A 389 37.10 23.07 -12.38
CA GLY A 389 38.48 22.90 -12.85
C GLY A 389 38.69 22.10 -14.13
N THR A 390 38.62 22.81 -15.27
CA THR A 390 39.49 22.74 -16.48
C THR A 390 39.94 21.39 -17.07
N THR A 391 39.44 21.17 -18.30
CA THR A 391 40.03 20.57 -19.52
C THR A 391 41.41 19.89 -19.45
N ARG A 392 41.51 18.65 -19.96
CA ARG A 392 42.39 18.32 -21.13
C ARG A 392 42.16 16.88 -21.62
N SER A 393 41.97 16.81 -22.94
CA SER A 393 42.00 15.62 -23.80
C SER A 393 43.38 14.98 -23.82
N THR A 394 43.48 13.65 -23.86
CA THR A 394 44.45 12.97 -24.78
C THR A 394 44.14 11.46 -24.88
N TYR A 395 44.27 10.97 -26.09
CA TYR A 395 44.21 9.57 -26.58
C TYR A 395 45.31 8.67 -25.97
N GLY A 396 45.06 7.34 -25.93
CA GLY A 396 46.12 6.36 -25.72
C GLY A 396 45.61 4.93 -25.63
N THR A 397 45.79 4.20 -26.66
CA THR A 397 45.66 2.81 -27.07
C THR A 397 46.22 1.73 -26.13
N THR A 398 45.55 0.54 -26.18
CA THR A 398 46.07 -0.85 -26.12
C THR A 398 46.63 -1.44 -24.84
N GLY A 399 46.09 -2.65 -24.51
CA GLY A 399 46.75 -3.62 -23.65
C GLY A 399 45.83 -4.72 -23.13
N GLY A 400 45.77 -5.85 -23.81
CA GLY A 400 45.01 -7.02 -23.41
C GLY A 400 45.56 -7.65 -22.13
N SER A 401 44.69 -8.31 -21.39
CA SER A 401 45.10 -9.34 -20.44
C SER A 401 44.00 -10.35 -20.24
N THR A 402 44.36 -11.54 -20.50
CA THR A 402 43.71 -12.84 -20.36
C THR A 402 43.22 -13.06 -18.94
N TYR A 403 41.96 -13.49 -18.80
CA TYR A 403 41.42 -14.02 -17.55
C TYR A 403 41.30 -15.55 -17.64
N GLY A 404 41.99 -16.20 -16.70
CA GLY A 404 41.94 -17.64 -16.49
C GLY A 404 40.64 -18.04 -15.81
N THR A 405 39.99 -19.01 -16.40
CA THR A 405 38.83 -19.73 -15.86
C THR A 405 39.24 -20.60 -14.68
N GLY A 406 38.70 -20.35 -13.50
CA GLY A 406 38.77 -21.22 -12.34
C GLY A 406 37.50 -22.05 -12.19
N SER A 407 37.59 -23.29 -12.68
CA SER A 407 36.57 -24.33 -12.55
C SER A 407 36.60 -24.88 -11.13
N TYR A 408 35.45 -24.90 -10.43
CA TYR A 408 35.28 -25.70 -9.22
C TYR A 408 34.67 -27.03 -9.59
N GLY A 409 35.56 -28.03 -9.61
CA GLY A 409 35.18 -29.43 -9.78
C GLY A 409 34.95 -30.11 -8.43
N THR A 410 33.80 -30.73 -8.29
CA THR A 410 33.49 -31.76 -7.30
C THR A 410 34.24 -33.03 -7.60
N SER A 411 34.92 -33.64 -6.62
CA SER A 411 35.19 -35.07 -6.66
C SER A 411 35.33 -35.67 -5.26
N ASN A 412 34.46 -36.62 -4.97
CA ASN A 412 34.60 -37.64 -3.95
C ASN A 412 35.79 -38.54 -4.27
N GLY A 413 36.57 -38.92 -3.25
CA GLY A 413 37.61 -39.92 -3.37
C GLY A 413 38.01 -40.48 -2.02
N TYR A 414 37.51 -41.67 -1.70
CA TYR A 414 38.02 -42.57 -0.65
C TYR A 414 39.40 -43.08 -1.00
N SER A 415 40.33 -43.11 -0.04
CA SER A 415 41.29 -44.22 0.11
C SER A 415 42.07 -44.12 1.42
N GLY A 416 42.17 -45.22 2.10
CA GLY A 416 42.71 -45.54 3.38
C GLY A 416 44.23 -45.65 3.44
N GLY A 417 44.71 -45.76 4.66
CA GLY A 417 46.11 -45.99 4.99
C GLY A 417 46.34 -46.10 6.49
N THR A 418 46.58 -47.28 6.94
CA THR A 418 46.92 -47.79 8.26
C THR A 418 48.21 -47.20 8.85
N SER A 419 48.29 -47.01 10.18
CA SER A 419 49.29 -47.66 11.05
C SER A 419 49.28 -47.17 12.52
N THR A 420 48.98 -48.06 13.43
CA THR A 420 49.67 -48.57 14.64
C THR A 420 50.15 -47.60 15.71
N GLY A 421 49.74 -47.90 16.94
CA GLY A 421 50.53 -47.68 18.16
C GLY A 421 49.68 -47.34 19.37
N SER A 422 49.21 -48.33 20.15
CA SER A 422 49.70 -48.84 21.39
C SER A 422 49.47 -48.01 22.64
N GLY A 423 48.75 -48.60 23.61
CA GLY A 423 49.04 -48.50 25.01
C GLY A 423 47.91 -48.00 25.93
N THR A 424 47.22 -48.87 26.46
CA THR A 424 47.15 -49.53 27.79
C THR A 424 46.30 -48.81 28.87
N THR A 425 45.31 -49.59 29.32
CA THR A 425 44.85 -49.86 30.73
C THR A 425 44.19 -48.75 31.53
N GLY A 426 43.02 -49.00 32.02
CA GLY A 426 42.52 -49.69 33.16
C GLY A 426 41.21 -49.02 33.58
N SER A 427 40.19 -49.70 33.69
CA SER A 427 39.62 -50.59 34.72
C SER A 427 38.67 -49.85 35.68
N THR A 428 37.47 -50.39 35.64
CA THR A 428 36.52 -50.70 36.74
C THR A 428 35.77 -49.63 37.50
N GLY A 429 34.48 -49.87 37.56
CA GLY A 429 33.64 -49.99 38.71
C GLY A 429 32.25 -49.36 38.57
N SER A 430 31.26 -50.09 38.18
CA SER A 430 30.09 -50.67 38.89
C SER A 430 29.63 -49.93 40.15
N THR A 431 28.38 -49.49 40.21
CA THR A 431 27.18 -50.11 40.85
C THR A 431 26.14 -49.04 41.14
N SER A 432 24.93 -49.17 40.63
CA SER A 432 23.66 -49.59 41.28
C SER A 432 23.13 -48.79 42.47
N GLY A 433 21.81 -48.50 42.38
CA GLY A 433 20.92 -48.31 43.53
C GLY A 433 19.98 -47.14 43.30
N THR A 434 18.79 -47.25 42.82
CA THR A 434 17.52 -47.75 43.36
C THR A 434 16.84 -46.76 44.31
N THR A 435 15.65 -46.39 43.90
CA THR A 435 14.37 -46.10 44.62
C THR A 435 14.24 -44.91 45.58
N GLY A 436 13.04 -44.29 45.43
CA GLY A 436 12.34 -43.67 46.52
C GLY A 436 11.35 -42.61 46.10
N SER A 437 10.09 -43.01 46.01
CA SER A 437 8.86 -42.16 45.92
C SER A 437 8.68 -41.30 47.21
N THR A 438 7.96 -40.22 47.12
CA THR A 438 6.65 -39.92 47.78
C THR A 438 6.40 -38.43 47.75
N GLU A 439 5.28 -38.05 47.19
CA GLU A 439 4.07 -37.38 47.72
C GLU A 439 4.27 -36.24 48.75
N GLY A 440 3.47 -35.16 48.47
CA GLY A 440 2.96 -34.28 49.51
C GLY A 440 2.70 -32.84 49.08
N THR A 441 1.51 -32.63 48.61
CA THR A 441 0.54 -31.53 48.90
C THR A 441 1.06 -30.35 49.76
N GLU A 442 0.94 -29.12 49.28
CA GLU A 442 0.02 -28.07 49.74
C GLU A 442 -0.11 -27.01 48.63
#